data_92aed40918a04b512ebf75d0e2675c0b
#
_entry.id   92aed40918a04b512ebf75d0e2675c0b
#
_cell.length_a   1.000
_cell.length_b   1.000
_cell.length_c   1.000
_cell.angle_alpha   90.00
_cell.angle_beta   90.00
_cell.angle_gamma   90.00
#
_symmetry.space_group_name_H-M   'P 1'
#
loop_
_entity.id
_entity.type
_entity.pdbx_description
1 polymer ?
#
loop_
_entity_poly.entity_id
_entity_poly.type
_entity_poly.pdbx_seq_one_letter_code
_entity_poly.pdbx_strand_id
1 'polypeptide(L)'
;MAELPQIYLTQNDADRLLKLVESQPGKGLEKLESELVRANVVPREQIPEDVVTMNSRVVFENETTGERREVTLVYPGSADIDAGKISVLVPIGTALLGLRVGQSIDWELPGGEKQRFRIVNVPFQPEAAGEASPVP
;
A
#
# COMPACT_ATOMS: atom_id res chain seq x y z
N MET A 1 -16.49 12.15 11.91
CA MET A 1 -16.08 11.27 10.80
C MET A 1 -14.60 11.48 10.54
N ALA A 2 -13.84 10.42 10.61
CA ALA A 2 -12.40 10.53 10.38
C ALA A 2 -12.11 10.69 8.90
N GLU A 3 -11.26 11.64 8.56
CA GLU A 3 -10.79 11.76 7.19
C GLU A 3 -9.76 10.68 6.91
N LEU A 4 -9.73 10.21 5.67
CA LEU A 4 -8.67 9.30 5.25
C LEU A 4 -7.35 10.07 5.20
N PRO A 5 -6.24 9.45 5.63
CA PRO A 5 -4.94 10.11 5.56
C PRO A 5 -4.54 10.35 4.11
N GLN A 6 -3.71 11.38 3.89
CA GLN A 6 -3.16 11.61 2.56
C GLN A 6 -2.18 10.52 2.22
N ILE A 7 -2.25 10.02 0.99
CA ILE A 7 -1.31 9.01 0.52
C ILE A 7 -0.51 9.55 -0.66
N TYR A 8 0.67 8.97 -0.87
CA TYR A 8 1.59 9.39 -1.91
C TYR A 8 1.98 8.19 -2.76
N LEU A 9 2.00 8.39 -4.07
CA LEU A 9 2.44 7.37 -5.02
C LEU A 9 3.45 7.98 -5.97
N THR A 10 4.40 7.17 -6.43
CA THR A 10 5.23 7.58 -7.54
C THR A 10 4.40 7.52 -8.82
N GLN A 11 4.75 8.35 -9.80
CA GLN A 11 4.08 8.33 -11.10
C GLN A 11 4.12 6.92 -11.71
N ASN A 12 5.25 6.24 -11.59
CA ASN A 12 5.42 4.90 -12.12
C ASN A 12 4.47 3.90 -11.47
N ASP A 13 4.36 3.92 -10.14
CA ASP A 13 3.44 3.02 -9.43
C ASP A 13 1.99 3.34 -9.77
N ALA A 14 1.65 4.63 -9.82
CA ALA A 14 0.28 5.05 -10.17
C ALA A 14 -0.11 4.51 -11.55
N ASP A 15 0.77 4.66 -12.53
CA ASP A 15 0.49 4.19 -13.90
C ASP A 15 0.32 2.67 -13.95
N ARG A 16 1.18 1.93 -13.26
CA ARG A 16 1.11 0.46 -13.24
C ARG A 16 -0.13 -0.04 -12.52
N LEU A 17 -0.47 0.59 -11.40
CA LEU A 17 -1.65 0.19 -10.62
C LEU A 17 -2.93 0.50 -11.38
N LEU A 18 -2.98 1.62 -12.09
CA LEU A 18 -4.14 1.94 -12.92
C LEU A 18 -4.33 0.89 -14.01
N LYS A 19 -3.26 0.49 -14.70
CA LYS A 19 -3.33 -0.57 -15.70
C LYS A 19 -3.79 -1.89 -15.10
N LEU A 20 -3.33 -2.19 -13.88
CA LEU A 20 -3.73 -3.41 -13.19
C LEU A 20 -5.24 -3.42 -12.95
N VAL A 21 -5.78 -2.32 -12.43
CA VAL A 21 -7.21 -2.18 -12.17
C VAL A 21 -7.99 -2.31 -13.48
N GLU A 22 -7.56 -1.64 -14.53
CA GLU A 22 -8.24 -1.67 -15.82
C GLU A 22 -8.22 -3.04 -16.46
N SER A 23 -7.20 -3.86 -16.17
CA SER A 23 -7.08 -5.21 -16.73
C SER A 23 -7.98 -6.23 -16.04
N GLN A 24 -8.62 -5.87 -14.92
CA GLN A 24 -9.43 -6.80 -14.13
C GLN A 24 -10.80 -6.21 -13.79
N PRO A 25 -11.59 -5.83 -14.78
CA PRO A 25 -12.91 -5.25 -14.50
C PRO A 25 -13.80 -6.27 -13.79
N GLY A 26 -14.61 -5.79 -12.84
CA GLY A 26 -15.53 -6.64 -12.13
C GLY A 26 -14.92 -7.49 -11.01
N LYS A 27 -13.68 -7.21 -10.63
CA LYS A 27 -12.98 -7.97 -9.58
C LYS A 27 -13.05 -7.33 -8.20
N GLY A 28 -13.92 -6.34 -7.99
CA GLY A 28 -14.08 -5.72 -6.67
C GLY A 28 -12.92 -4.83 -6.26
N LEU A 29 -12.31 -4.15 -7.20
CA LEU A 29 -11.14 -3.30 -6.95
C LEU A 29 -11.49 -1.84 -6.70
N GLU A 30 -12.71 -1.55 -6.30
CA GLU A 30 -13.21 -0.18 -6.11
C GLU A 30 -12.40 0.57 -5.05
N LYS A 31 -11.97 -0.11 -4.00
CA LYS A 31 -11.18 0.54 -2.95
C LYS A 31 -9.80 0.93 -3.46
N LEU A 32 -9.17 0.07 -4.25
CA LEU A 32 -7.89 0.40 -4.87
C LEU A 32 -8.04 1.55 -5.85
N GLU A 33 -9.10 1.54 -6.67
CA GLU A 33 -9.39 2.66 -7.56
C GLU A 33 -9.54 3.97 -6.80
N SER A 34 -10.28 3.95 -5.69
CA SER A 34 -10.47 5.14 -4.86
C SER A 34 -9.15 5.66 -4.30
N GLU A 35 -8.26 4.75 -3.89
CA GLU A 35 -6.94 5.14 -3.42
C GLU A 35 -6.13 5.82 -4.53
N LEU A 36 -6.18 5.27 -5.74
CA LEU A 36 -5.47 5.85 -6.88
C LEU A 36 -5.98 7.24 -7.24
N VAL A 37 -7.30 7.45 -7.16
CA VAL A 37 -7.90 8.73 -7.49
C VAL A 37 -7.50 9.82 -6.49
N ARG A 38 -7.45 9.48 -5.19
CA ARG A 38 -7.15 10.48 -4.16
C ARG A 38 -5.67 10.65 -3.86
N ALA A 39 -4.81 9.80 -4.43
CA ALA A 39 -3.38 9.83 -4.13
C ALA A 39 -2.71 11.10 -4.65
N ASN A 40 -1.71 11.55 -3.91
CA ASN A 40 -0.79 12.59 -4.38
C ASN A 40 0.31 11.92 -5.19
N VAL A 41 0.26 12.08 -6.50
CA VAL A 41 1.22 11.44 -7.40
C VAL A 41 2.41 12.37 -7.59
N VAL A 42 3.61 11.88 -7.32
CA VAL A 42 4.83 12.67 -7.39
C VAL A 42 5.89 11.94 -8.21
N PRO A 43 6.87 12.65 -8.76
CA PRO A 43 8.02 12.00 -9.39
C PRO A 43 8.75 11.12 -8.38
N ARG A 44 9.40 10.07 -8.87
CA ARG A 44 10.15 9.14 -8.04
C ARG A 44 11.13 9.83 -7.10
N GLU A 45 11.81 10.86 -7.58
CA GLU A 45 12.82 11.58 -6.83
C GLU A 45 12.25 12.39 -5.67
N GLN A 46 10.95 12.62 -5.68
CA GLN A 46 10.27 13.44 -4.68
C GLN A 46 9.45 12.63 -3.68
N ILE A 47 9.43 11.30 -3.80
CA ILE A 47 8.68 10.47 -2.86
C ILE A 47 9.39 10.46 -1.50
N PRO A 48 8.69 10.76 -0.40
CA PRO A 48 9.31 10.66 0.93
C PRO A 48 9.75 9.24 1.24
N GLU A 49 10.86 9.10 1.96
CA GLU A 49 11.46 7.79 2.26
C GLU A 49 10.60 6.90 3.14
N ASP A 50 9.67 7.50 3.87
CA ASP A 50 8.81 6.78 4.81
C ASP A 50 7.44 6.42 4.24
N VAL A 51 7.27 6.52 2.92
CA VAL A 51 6.04 6.14 2.24
C VAL A 51 6.08 4.66 1.86
N VAL A 52 4.96 3.97 2.06
CA VAL A 52 4.80 2.58 1.61
C VAL A 52 4.54 2.57 0.12
N THR A 53 5.59 2.37 -0.67
CA THR A 53 5.48 2.23 -2.12
C THR A 53 5.41 0.76 -2.50
N MET A 54 5.15 0.47 -3.77
CA MET A 54 5.18 -0.92 -4.23
C MET A 54 6.58 -1.49 -4.02
N ASN A 55 6.65 -2.72 -3.55
CA ASN A 55 7.88 -3.45 -3.18
C ASN A 55 8.59 -2.90 -1.94
N SER A 56 7.93 -2.02 -1.19
CA SER A 56 8.43 -1.58 0.11
C SER A 56 8.20 -2.66 1.16
N ARG A 57 9.14 -2.77 2.10
CA ARG A 57 8.93 -3.55 3.32
C ARG A 57 8.35 -2.60 4.35
N VAL A 58 7.31 -3.05 5.05
CA VAL A 58 6.58 -2.21 5.98
C VAL A 58 6.29 -2.96 7.27
N VAL A 59 6.48 -2.28 8.40
CA VAL A 59 6.02 -2.76 9.70
C VAL A 59 4.79 -1.95 10.06
N PHE A 60 3.68 -2.63 10.31
CA PHE A 60 2.44 -1.98 10.69
C PHE A 60 1.87 -2.62 11.96
N GLU A 61 1.07 -1.84 12.69
CA GLU A 61 0.41 -2.29 13.89
C GLU A 61 -1.09 -2.22 13.69
N ASN A 62 -1.76 -3.31 14.06
CA ASN A 62 -3.22 -3.30 14.18
C ASN A 62 -3.54 -2.69 15.54
N GLU A 63 -3.96 -1.44 15.58
CA GLU A 63 -4.23 -0.74 16.83
C GLU A 63 -5.40 -1.33 17.60
N THR A 64 -6.27 -2.08 16.93
CA THR A 64 -7.41 -2.74 17.57
C THR A 64 -6.94 -3.93 18.43
N THR A 65 -5.98 -4.71 17.94
CA THR A 65 -5.48 -5.91 18.63
C THR A 65 -4.11 -5.72 19.27
N GLY A 66 -3.36 -4.70 18.87
CA GLY A 66 -1.98 -4.48 19.33
C GLY A 66 -0.94 -5.32 18.61
N GLU A 67 -1.36 -6.12 17.64
CA GLU A 67 -0.46 -7.00 16.91
C GLU A 67 0.34 -6.22 15.85
N ARG A 68 1.64 -6.51 15.76
CA ARG A 68 2.52 -5.93 14.74
C ARG A 68 2.94 -7.00 13.75
N ARG A 69 3.06 -6.59 12.48
CA ARG A 69 3.51 -7.49 11.42
C ARG A 69 4.44 -6.74 10.47
N GLU A 70 5.37 -7.49 9.87
CA GLU A 70 6.22 -6.98 8.81
C GLU A 70 5.88 -7.71 7.51
N VAL A 71 5.61 -6.96 6.45
CA VAL A 71 5.27 -7.52 5.15
C VAL A 71 5.95 -6.71 4.05
N THR A 72 6.03 -7.29 2.86
CA THR A 72 6.45 -6.56 1.65
C THR A 72 5.22 -6.42 0.75
N LEU A 73 4.91 -5.19 0.35
CA LEU A 73 3.77 -4.92 -0.52
C LEU A 73 4.18 -5.12 -1.97
N VAL A 74 3.54 -6.07 -2.66
CA VAL A 74 3.95 -6.46 -4.02
C VAL A 74 2.79 -6.48 -5.00
N TYR A 75 3.12 -6.50 -6.29
CA TYR A 75 2.14 -6.78 -7.33
C TYR A 75 1.71 -8.25 -7.27
N PRO A 76 0.51 -8.59 -7.77
CA PRO A 76 -0.04 -9.94 -7.59
C PRO A 76 0.88 -11.07 -8.05
N GLY A 77 1.62 -10.87 -9.14
CA GLY A 77 2.51 -11.89 -9.66
C GLY A 77 3.68 -12.25 -8.75
N SER A 78 3.98 -11.40 -7.77
CA SER A 78 5.08 -11.63 -6.82
C SER A 78 4.58 -11.99 -5.44
N ALA A 79 3.27 -12.15 -5.25
CA ALA A 79 2.70 -12.43 -3.93
C ALA A 79 3.13 -13.82 -3.44
N ASP A 80 3.54 -13.88 -2.17
CA ASP A 80 3.96 -15.12 -1.52
C ASP A 80 3.80 -14.93 -0.02
N ILE A 81 2.69 -15.43 0.51
CA ILE A 81 2.36 -15.26 1.92
C ILE A 81 3.42 -15.85 2.83
N ASP A 82 3.99 -16.99 2.45
CA ASP A 82 5.03 -17.64 3.26
C ASP A 82 6.30 -16.81 3.34
N ALA A 83 6.58 -16.00 2.33
CA ALA A 83 7.73 -15.10 2.31
C ALA A 83 7.38 -13.70 2.83
N GLY A 84 6.16 -13.49 3.35
CA GLY A 84 5.73 -12.18 3.83
C GLY A 84 5.41 -11.17 2.73
N LYS A 85 5.18 -11.64 1.51
CA LYS A 85 4.88 -10.78 0.37
C LYS A 85 3.38 -10.79 0.11
N ILE A 86 2.73 -9.65 0.37
CA ILE A 86 1.28 -9.54 0.19
C ILE A 86 0.95 -8.70 -1.03
N SER A 87 -0.08 -9.15 -1.75
CA SER A 87 -0.55 -8.44 -2.95
C SER A 87 -1.24 -7.13 -2.58
N VAL A 88 -1.02 -6.10 -3.39
CA VAL A 88 -1.75 -4.83 -3.27
C VAL A 88 -3.25 -5.03 -3.48
N LEU A 89 -3.68 -6.13 -4.08
CA LEU A 89 -5.09 -6.40 -4.34
C LEU A 89 -5.84 -6.95 -3.13
N VAL A 90 -5.13 -7.48 -2.11
CA VAL A 90 -5.82 -7.92 -0.90
C VAL A 90 -6.13 -6.71 -0.01
N PRO A 91 -7.19 -6.78 0.82
CA PRO A 91 -7.65 -5.61 1.58
C PRO A 91 -6.56 -4.92 2.39
N ILE A 92 -5.75 -5.67 3.13
CA ILE A 92 -4.70 -5.06 3.95
C ILE A 92 -3.63 -4.40 3.06
N GLY A 93 -3.29 -5.01 1.93
CA GLY A 93 -2.32 -4.43 0.99
C GLY A 93 -2.81 -3.10 0.43
N THR A 94 -4.07 -3.04 0.02
CA THR A 94 -4.68 -1.80 -0.47
C THR A 94 -4.67 -0.73 0.63
N ALA A 95 -4.94 -1.11 1.88
CA ALA A 95 -4.97 -0.18 3.00
C ALA A 95 -3.61 0.44 3.30
N LEU A 96 -2.53 -0.32 3.14
CA LEU A 96 -1.19 0.16 3.47
C LEU A 96 -0.58 1.05 2.40
N LEU A 97 -1.02 0.91 1.15
CA LEU A 97 -0.45 1.61 0.01
C LEU A 97 -0.43 3.12 0.20
N GLY A 98 0.75 3.72 0.05
CA GLY A 98 0.90 5.17 0.04
C GLY A 98 0.92 5.84 1.41
N LEU A 99 0.74 5.09 2.48
CA LEU A 99 0.80 5.67 3.84
C LEU A 99 2.24 5.97 4.24
N ARG A 100 2.39 6.92 5.16
CA ARG A 100 3.69 7.29 5.73
C ARG A 100 3.78 6.79 7.17
N VAL A 101 5.00 6.66 7.66
CA VAL A 101 5.24 6.31 9.08
C VAL A 101 4.47 7.27 9.99
N GLY A 102 3.79 6.72 10.96
CA GLY A 102 2.98 7.47 11.92
C GLY A 102 1.54 7.68 11.51
N GLN A 103 1.20 7.47 10.24
CA GLN A 103 -0.19 7.59 9.80
C GLN A 103 -0.97 6.33 10.13
N SER A 104 -2.26 6.52 10.40
CA SER A 104 -3.19 5.43 10.65
C SER A 104 -4.34 5.52 9.66
N ILE A 105 -4.93 4.37 9.37
CA ILE A 105 -6.11 4.31 8.51
C ILE A 105 -7.14 3.35 9.12
N ASP A 106 -8.40 3.77 9.11
CA ASP A 106 -9.51 2.90 9.46
C ASP A 106 -9.93 2.17 8.18
N TRP A 107 -10.00 0.85 8.25
CA TRP A 107 -10.26 0.04 7.06
C TRP A 107 -11.28 -1.03 7.37
N GLU A 108 -12.28 -1.16 6.49
CA GLU A 108 -13.28 -2.21 6.61
C GLU A 108 -12.78 -3.47 5.92
N LEU A 109 -12.68 -4.55 6.70
CA LEU A 109 -12.26 -5.85 6.20
C LEU A 109 -13.46 -6.62 5.66
N PRO A 110 -13.21 -7.69 4.86
CA PRO A 110 -14.29 -8.58 4.44
C PRO A 110 -15.06 -9.08 5.67
N GLY A 111 -16.38 -9.05 5.61
CA GLY A 111 -17.25 -9.37 6.75
C GLY A 111 -17.74 -8.16 7.50
N GLY A 112 -17.34 -6.94 7.10
CA GLY A 112 -17.83 -5.69 7.68
C GLY A 112 -17.09 -5.22 8.93
N GLU A 113 -16.10 -5.97 9.39
CA GLU A 113 -15.31 -5.58 10.56
C GLU A 113 -14.38 -4.43 10.22
N LYS A 114 -14.37 -3.39 11.05
CA LYS A 114 -13.45 -2.25 10.88
C LYS A 114 -12.28 -2.39 11.84
N GLN A 115 -11.08 -2.18 11.31
CA GLN A 115 -9.86 -2.19 12.12
C GLN A 115 -9.01 -0.98 11.76
N ARG A 116 -8.15 -0.58 12.69
CA ARG A 116 -7.27 0.57 12.50
C ARG A 116 -5.84 0.08 12.41
N PHE A 117 -5.17 0.48 11.34
CA PHE A 117 -3.77 0.11 11.09
C PHE A 117 -2.91 1.36 11.11
N ARG A 118 -1.75 1.26 11.76
CA ARG A 118 -0.77 2.35 11.82
C ARG A 118 0.56 1.87 11.25
N ILE A 119 1.19 2.72 10.44
CA ILE A 119 2.52 2.41 9.92
C ILE A 119 3.55 2.74 10.99
N VAL A 120 4.30 1.73 11.42
CA VAL A 120 5.32 1.86 12.45
C VAL A 120 6.67 2.19 11.84
N ASN A 121 7.02 1.53 10.74
CA ASN A 121 8.31 1.72 10.08
C ASN A 121 8.25 1.23 8.64
N VAL A 122 9.11 1.79 7.80
CA VAL A 122 9.33 1.33 6.43
C VAL A 122 10.82 0.99 6.32
N PRO A 123 11.23 -0.24 6.71
CA PRO A 123 12.64 -0.62 6.71
C PRO A 123 13.31 -0.60 5.34
N PHE A 124 12.52 -0.77 4.28
CA PHE A 124 13.04 -0.76 2.93
C PHE A 124 12.04 -0.13 1.98
N GLN A 125 12.51 0.81 1.17
CA GLN A 125 11.76 1.42 0.08
C GLN A 125 12.67 1.44 -1.14
N PRO A 126 12.25 0.83 -2.28
CA PRO A 126 13.12 0.76 -3.46
C PRO A 126 13.61 2.13 -3.94
N GLU A 127 12.75 3.12 -3.92
CA GLU A 127 13.10 4.48 -4.36
C GLU A 127 14.21 5.09 -3.49
N ALA A 128 14.09 4.96 -2.17
CA ALA A 128 15.09 5.47 -1.24
C ALA A 128 16.41 4.71 -1.36
N ALA A 129 16.34 3.42 -1.72
CA ALA A 129 17.52 2.59 -1.90
C ALA A 129 18.19 2.80 -3.26
N GLY A 130 17.59 3.62 -4.13
CA GLY A 130 18.13 3.88 -5.46
C GLY A 130 17.92 2.75 -6.45
N GLU A 131 17.02 1.81 -6.16
CA GLU A 131 16.75 0.71 -7.06
C GLU A 131 15.83 1.14 -8.20
N ALA A 132 16.07 0.55 -9.38
CA ALA A 132 15.17 0.75 -10.51
C ALA A 132 13.79 0.16 -10.20
N SER A 133 12.75 0.76 -10.78
CA SER A 133 11.40 0.22 -10.60
C SER A 133 11.35 -1.20 -11.16
N PRO A 134 10.94 -2.18 -10.34
CA PRO A 134 10.86 -3.56 -10.82
C PRO A 134 9.75 -3.72 -11.85
N VAL A 135 9.94 -4.66 -12.75
CA VAL A 135 8.89 -5.06 -13.70
C VAL A 135 7.93 -5.97 -12.96
N PRO A 136 6.62 -5.70 -13.04
CA PRO A 136 5.63 -6.51 -12.34
C PRO A 136 5.60 -7.95 -12.83
#